data_160e6ca76396ae4da7f1779dedc35e69
#
_entry.id   160e6ca76396ae4da7f1779dedc35e69
#
_cell.length_a   1.000
_cell.length_b   1.000
_cell.length_c   1.000
_cell.angle_alpha   90.00
_cell.angle_beta   90.00
_cell.angle_gamma   90.00
#
_symmetry.space_group_name_H-M   'P 1'
#
loop_
_entity.id
_entity.type
_entity.pdbx_description
1 polymer ?
#
loop_
_entity_poly.entity_id
_entity_poly.type
_entity_poly.pdbx_seq_one_letter_code
_entity_poly.pdbx_strand_id
1 'polypeptide(L)'
;MINQVGESMKTARRWRNASKAAMAVSALSFLASCAKDAPQDTWQPAGPNAEMIDNLQRPVFYVAGIVGVIVFAAVAWSVVRYRDRGQEIPEQTHGKPALEIVLTVIPVLILLGVAIPTAGTIFKLAKTSDTEMTINVTGQQWWWEYDYPAAGPNVEEYGITEPIVTSGQLVIPEDTKVLLRVTSRDVIHSYWIPKLNGKKDSVPGRVHLLRMEGSEPGIYAGQCTEFCGLSHAYMRMEAVVLSRADYDKWVANQLEEYTAPEAGTEAAIGEALYIQQCSRCHQVNGIANPDGSLIISAPDQYLVSGAAPNLTNLMTRNTFAGASWDLLTPECRDNVWNASSADFGERYLAGVSADCLNQKDLREWLRNAPAKKPMYADPTKLTTTGGLYRGMPALGLTEDQINSIIAYLLERK
;
A
#
# COMPACT_ATOMS: atom_id res chain seq x y z
N MET A 1 -15.24 7.57 -65.44
CA MET A 1 -15.28 8.73 -64.53
C MET A 1 -16.35 8.56 -63.41
N ILE A 2 -17.53 8.02 -63.65
CA ILE A 2 -18.62 7.93 -62.63
C ILE A 2 -18.28 6.98 -61.47
N ASN A 3 -17.55 5.88 -61.70
CA ASN A 3 -17.14 4.93 -60.65
C ASN A 3 -16.13 5.48 -59.63
N GLN A 4 -15.19 6.31 -60.04
CA GLN A 4 -14.20 6.90 -59.15
C GLN A 4 -14.78 7.94 -58.19
N VAL A 5 -15.78 8.68 -58.61
CA VAL A 5 -16.49 9.66 -57.73
C VAL A 5 -17.30 8.94 -56.64
N GLY A 6 -17.91 7.80 -56.98
CA GLY A 6 -18.68 6.98 -56.04
C GLY A 6 -17.81 6.34 -54.95
N GLU A 7 -16.60 5.90 -55.29
CA GLU A 7 -15.64 5.35 -54.29
C GLU A 7 -15.08 6.43 -53.36
N SER A 8 -14.73 7.61 -53.90
CA SER A 8 -14.28 8.75 -53.11
C SER A 8 -15.32 9.21 -52.06
N MET A 9 -16.61 9.28 -52.45
CA MET A 9 -17.68 9.64 -51.55
C MET A 9 -17.94 8.57 -50.46
N LYS A 10 -17.84 7.28 -50.77
CA LYS A 10 -17.93 6.17 -49.80
C LYS A 10 -16.78 6.21 -48.79
N THR A 11 -15.56 6.51 -49.25
CA THR A 11 -14.39 6.63 -48.41
C THR A 11 -14.49 7.81 -47.47
N ALA A 12 -14.89 8.99 -47.94
CA ALA A 12 -15.14 10.17 -47.13
C ALA A 12 -16.25 9.96 -46.07
N ARG A 13 -17.29 9.22 -46.40
CA ARG A 13 -18.36 8.86 -45.47
C ARG A 13 -17.89 7.88 -44.39
N ARG A 14 -17.03 6.91 -44.74
CA ARG A 14 -16.40 5.97 -43.79
C ARG A 14 -15.50 6.70 -42.80
N TRP A 15 -14.65 7.61 -43.27
CA TRP A 15 -13.79 8.42 -42.40
C TRP A 15 -14.58 9.33 -41.46
N ARG A 16 -15.66 9.95 -41.92
CA ARG A 16 -16.54 10.78 -41.11
C ARG A 16 -17.27 9.98 -40.03
N ASN A 17 -17.69 8.75 -40.34
CA ASN A 17 -18.33 7.87 -39.36
C ASN A 17 -17.30 7.31 -38.35
N ALA A 18 -16.09 6.96 -38.76
CA ALA A 18 -15.01 6.53 -37.89
C ALA A 18 -14.59 7.64 -36.91
N SER A 19 -14.51 8.89 -37.36
CA SER A 19 -14.20 10.03 -36.48
C SER A 19 -15.30 10.32 -35.47
N LYS A 20 -16.58 10.17 -35.84
CA LYS A 20 -17.70 10.28 -34.90
C LYS A 20 -17.73 9.14 -33.90
N ALA A 21 -17.43 7.91 -34.32
CA ALA A 21 -17.30 6.76 -33.42
C ALA A 21 -16.13 6.94 -32.45
N ALA A 22 -14.96 7.40 -32.94
CA ALA A 22 -13.81 7.69 -32.09
C ALA A 22 -14.10 8.78 -31.05
N MET A 23 -14.78 9.87 -31.44
CA MET A 23 -15.20 10.92 -30.50
C MET A 23 -16.22 10.40 -29.48
N ALA A 24 -17.16 9.57 -29.88
CA ALA A 24 -18.13 8.96 -28.96
C ALA A 24 -17.45 8.00 -27.97
N VAL A 25 -16.52 7.17 -28.43
CA VAL A 25 -15.73 6.28 -27.57
C VAL A 25 -14.88 7.08 -26.60
N SER A 26 -14.19 8.15 -27.06
CA SER A 26 -13.43 9.02 -26.18
C SER A 26 -14.30 9.70 -25.14
N ALA A 27 -15.47 10.24 -25.51
CA ALA A 27 -16.41 10.84 -24.58
C ALA A 27 -16.96 9.83 -23.56
N LEU A 28 -17.26 8.59 -23.98
CA LEU A 28 -17.69 7.51 -23.09
C LEU A 28 -16.57 7.06 -22.16
N SER A 29 -15.32 7.04 -22.62
CA SER A 29 -14.15 6.72 -21.78
C SER A 29 -13.94 7.78 -20.69
N PHE A 30 -14.14 9.05 -20.98
CA PHE A 30 -14.10 10.14 -19.97
C PHE A 30 -15.22 10.02 -18.94
N LEU A 31 -16.40 9.58 -19.34
CA LEU A 31 -17.54 9.38 -18.43
C LEU A 31 -17.42 8.11 -17.56
N ALA A 32 -16.68 7.10 -18.02
CA ALA A 32 -16.47 5.83 -17.31
C ALA A 32 -15.28 5.85 -16.36
N SER A 33 -14.49 6.94 -16.30
CA SER A 33 -13.24 7.01 -15.54
C SER A 33 -13.40 7.44 -14.07
N CYS A 34 -14.62 7.71 -13.62
CA CYS A 34 -14.88 8.07 -12.22
C CYS A 34 -15.07 6.79 -11.39
N ALA A 35 -13.99 6.22 -10.86
CA ALA A 35 -14.08 5.21 -9.82
C ALA A 35 -14.58 5.90 -8.53
N LYS A 36 -15.73 5.46 -8.01
CA LYS A 36 -16.22 5.87 -6.70
C LYS A 36 -15.66 4.91 -5.66
N ASP A 37 -15.24 5.44 -4.52
CA ASP A 37 -14.77 4.65 -3.38
C ASP A 37 -13.55 3.72 -3.67
N ALA A 38 -12.65 4.17 -4.54
CA ALA A 38 -11.41 3.44 -4.80
C ALA A 38 -10.54 3.40 -3.53
N PRO A 39 -9.94 2.22 -3.20
CA PRO A 39 -9.19 2.07 -1.93
C PRO A 39 -8.03 3.04 -1.75
N GLN A 40 -7.44 3.55 -2.85
CA GLN A 40 -6.32 4.49 -2.84
C GLN A 40 -6.68 5.84 -3.48
N ASP A 41 -7.95 6.26 -3.37
CA ASP A 41 -8.41 7.52 -3.93
C ASP A 41 -7.84 8.71 -3.17
N THR A 42 -6.96 9.48 -3.84
CA THR A 42 -6.34 10.68 -3.28
C THR A 42 -7.29 11.89 -3.20
N TRP A 43 -8.48 11.81 -3.82
CA TRP A 43 -9.52 12.83 -3.77
C TRP A 43 -10.49 12.67 -2.59
N GLN A 44 -10.32 11.60 -1.80
CA GLN A 44 -11.09 11.30 -0.59
C GLN A 44 -10.13 11.15 0.60
N PRO A 45 -9.55 12.26 1.09
CA PRO A 45 -8.68 12.22 2.25
C PRO A 45 -9.43 11.73 3.48
N ALA A 46 -8.75 10.93 4.31
CA ALA A 46 -9.28 10.37 5.56
C ALA A 46 -8.41 10.77 6.77
N GLY A 47 -7.60 11.81 6.60
CA GLY A 47 -6.80 12.37 7.67
C GLY A 47 -6.26 13.76 7.30
N PRO A 48 -5.90 14.57 8.31
CA PRO A 48 -5.58 16.00 8.12
C PRO A 48 -4.34 16.22 7.23
N ASN A 49 -3.38 15.29 7.21
CA ASN A 49 -2.21 15.40 6.35
C ASN A 49 -2.58 15.21 4.86
N ALA A 50 -3.43 14.23 4.56
CA ALA A 50 -3.94 14.03 3.20
C ALA A 50 -4.85 15.17 2.77
N GLU A 51 -5.67 15.73 3.69
CA GLU A 51 -6.52 16.89 3.43
C GLU A 51 -5.68 18.14 3.07
N MET A 52 -4.57 18.40 3.76
CA MET A 52 -3.66 19.48 3.40
C MET A 52 -3.10 19.31 1.98
N ILE A 53 -2.80 18.09 1.56
CA ILE A 53 -2.32 17.77 0.20
C ILE A 53 -3.45 17.97 -0.81
N ASP A 54 -4.66 17.50 -0.51
CA ASP A 54 -5.84 17.62 -1.39
C ASP A 54 -6.21 19.09 -1.62
N ASN A 55 -6.23 19.90 -0.55
CA ASN A 55 -6.49 21.34 -0.61
C ASN A 55 -5.46 22.10 -1.46
N LEU A 56 -4.22 21.59 -1.56
CA LEU A 56 -3.20 22.15 -2.44
C LEU A 56 -3.38 21.66 -3.89
N GLN A 57 -3.65 20.41 -4.11
CA GLN A 57 -3.68 19.81 -5.45
C GLN A 57 -4.94 20.18 -6.25
N ARG A 58 -6.13 20.28 -5.63
CA ARG A 58 -7.39 20.58 -6.34
C ARG A 58 -7.34 21.87 -7.15
N PRO A 59 -6.92 23.03 -6.60
CA PRO A 59 -6.78 24.26 -7.40
C PRO A 59 -5.79 24.12 -8.55
N VAL A 60 -4.69 23.38 -8.34
CA VAL A 60 -3.69 23.13 -9.39
C VAL A 60 -4.30 22.33 -10.55
N PHE A 61 -5.11 21.30 -10.26
CA PHE A 61 -5.81 20.54 -11.30
C PHE A 61 -6.81 21.39 -12.09
N TYR A 62 -7.55 22.28 -11.44
CA TYR A 62 -8.45 23.21 -12.14
C TYR A 62 -7.70 24.14 -13.09
N VAL A 63 -6.60 24.74 -12.62
CA VAL A 63 -5.75 25.61 -13.46
C VAL A 63 -5.14 24.81 -14.61
N ALA A 64 -4.60 23.62 -14.34
CA ALA A 64 -4.04 22.75 -15.36
C ALA A 64 -5.11 22.32 -16.39
N GLY A 65 -6.33 22.05 -15.95
CA GLY A 65 -7.46 21.74 -16.84
C GLY A 65 -7.80 22.88 -17.78
N ILE A 66 -7.88 24.11 -17.28
CA ILE A 66 -8.13 25.32 -18.08
C ILE A 66 -7.01 25.52 -19.11
N VAL A 67 -5.75 25.47 -18.67
CA VAL A 67 -4.59 25.59 -19.57
C VAL A 67 -4.59 24.47 -20.60
N GLY A 68 -4.87 23.24 -20.19
CA GLY A 68 -5.00 22.08 -21.08
C GLY A 68 -6.04 22.30 -22.17
N VAL A 69 -7.25 22.75 -21.82
CA VAL A 69 -8.31 23.06 -22.79
C VAL A 69 -7.86 24.12 -23.79
N ILE A 70 -7.25 25.21 -23.32
CA ILE A 70 -6.73 26.28 -24.19
C ILE A 70 -5.68 25.76 -25.17
N VAL A 71 -4.70 24.99 -24.67
CA VAL A 71 -3.61 24.44 -25.49
C VAL A 71 -4.14 23.43 -26.52
N PHE A 72 -4.98 22.47 -26.09
CA PHE A 72 -5.56 21.49 -27.01
C PHE A 72 -6.45 22.15 -28.07
N ALA A 73 -7.25 23.16 -27.69
CA ALA A 73 -8.06 23.92 -28.64
C ALA A 73 -7.18 24.69 -29.65
N ALA A 74 -6.09 25.32 -29.20
CA ALA A 74 -5.15 26.02 -30.08
C ALA A 74 -4.44 25.05 -31.04
N VAL A 75 -4.02 23.88 -30.55
CA VAL A 75 -3.42 22.83 -31.39
C VAL A 75 -4.42 22.33 -32.42
N ALA A 76 -5.64 21.97 -32.00
CA ALA A 76 -6.68 21.50 -32.91
C ALA A 76 -7.03 22.54 -33.97
N TRP A 77 -7.18 23.80 -33.55
CA TRP A 77 -7.42 24.92 -34.48
C TRP A 77 -6.27 25.08 -35.49
N SER A 78 -5.01 25.01 -35.04
CA SER A 78 -3.84 25.16 -35.91
C SER A 78 -3.78 24.01 -36.92
N VAL A 79 -4.01 22.76 -36.51
CA VAL A 79 -4.04 21.59 -37.42
C VAL A 79 -5.12 21.73 -38.50
N VAL A 80 -6.29 22.21 -38.12
CA VAL A 80 -7.40 22.38 -39.09
C VAL A 80 -7.14 23.59 -40.00
N ARG A 81 -6.68 24.72 -39.44
CA ARG A 81 -6.54 26.00 -40.13
C ARG A 81 -5.36 26.03 -41.09
N TYR A 82 -4.25 25.44 -40.70
CA TYR A 82 -2.99 25.46 -41.44
C TYR A 82 -2.68 24.14 -42.16
N ARG A 83 -3.65 23.27 -42.29
CA ARG A 83 -3.52 22.04 -43.08
C ARG A 83 -3.11 22.38 -44.53
N ASP A 84 -2.11 21.70 -45.06
CA ASP A 84 -1.66 21.87 -46.44
C ASP A 84 -2.80 21.57 -47.43
N ARG A 85 -3.10 22.53 -48.28
CA ARG A 85 -4.11 22.48 -49.35
C ARG A 85 -3.53 22.97 -50.66
N GLY A 86 -2.20 23.02 -50.80
CA GLY A 86 -1.49 23.55 -51.95
C GLY A 86 -1.52 25.09 -52.03
N GLN A 87 -1.73 25.78 -50.91
CA GLN A 87 -1.65 27.24 -50.84
C GLN A 87 -0.20 27.74 -50.91
N GLU A 88 -0.01 28.97 -51.37
CA GLU A 88 1.29 29.64 -51.37
C GLU A 88 1.86 29.75 -49.93
N ILE A 89 3.20 29.74 -49.82
CA ILE A 89 3.88 29.92 -48.54
C ILE A 89 3.53 31.32 -48.03
N PRO A 90 2.99 31.45 -46.79
CA PRO A 90 2.59 32.73 -46.22
C PRO A 90 3.82 33.59 -45.95
N GLU A 91 3.62 34.89 -45.96
CA GLU A 91 4.63 35.87 -45.58
C GLU A 91 5.23 35.56 -44.22
N GLN A 92 6.56 35.52 -44.13
CA GLN A 92 7.25 35.21 -42.90
C GLN A 92 7.20 36.43 -41.97
N THR A 93 6.68 36.24 -40.76
CA THR A 93 6.60 37.27 -39.74
C THR A 93 7.74 37.15 -38.74
N HIS A 94 8.34 38.30 -38.38
CA HIS A 94 9.24 38.37 -37.21
C HIS A 94 8.43 38.27 -35.92
N GLY A 95 9.08 37.87 -34.80
CA GLY A 95 8.46 37.72 -33.49
C GLY A 95 7.73 39.00 -33.02
N LYS A 96 6.81 38.83 -32.09
CA LYS A 96 6.09 39.94 -31.42
C LYS A 96 6.51 39.99 -29.95
N PRO A 97 7.51 40.85 -29.59
CA PRO A 97 8.08 40.88 -28.23
C PRO A 97 7.04 40.99 -27.11
N ALA A 98 6.01 41.79 -27.30
CA ALA A 98 4.96 41.98 -26.31
C ALA A 98 4.17 40.66 -26.04
N LEU A 99 3.86 39.88 -27.11
CA LEU A 99 3.19 38.60 -27.00
C LEU A 99 4.10 37.58 -26.33
N GLU A 100 5.38 37.54 -26.69
CA GLU A 100 6.38 36.62 -26.12
C GLU A 100 6.57 36.89 -24.63
N ILE A 101 6.63 38.12 -24.18
CA ILE A 101 6.71 38.50 -22.78
C ILE A 101 5.45 38.07 -22.02
N VAL A 102 4.25 38.31 -22.57
CA VAL A 102 2.99 37.90 -21.93
C VAL A 102 2.92 36.38 -21.77
N LEU A 103 3.25 35.61 -22.82
CA LEU A 103 3.23 34.13 -22.81
C LEU A 103 4.30 33.54 -21.89
N THR A 104 5.34 34.33 -21.54
CA THR A 104 6.34 33.93 -20.55
C THR A 104 5.94 34.29 -19.13
N VAL A 105 5.45 35.49 -18.93
CA VAL A 105 5.14 36.04 -17.59
C VAL A 105 3.94 35.34 -16.96
N ILE A 106 2.88 35.05 -17.73
CA ILE A 106 1.67 34.43 -17.20
C ILE A 106 1.97 33.04 -16.58
N PRO A 107 2.66 32.09 -17.24
CA PRO A 107 3.04 30.82 -16.62
C PRO A 107 3.93 30.99 -15.37
N VAL A 108 4.85 31.92 -15.38
CA VAL A 108 5.70 32.21 -14.21
C VAL A 108 4.85 32.67 -13.01
N LEU A 109 3.88 33.54 -13.21
CA LEU A 109 2.99 33.98 -12.13
C LEU A 109 2.12 32.84 -11.60
N ILE A 110 1.61 31.98 -12.49
CA ILE A 110 0.86 30.74 -12.09
C ILE A 110 1.76 29.85 -11.24
N LEU A 111 3.00 29.58 -11.68
CA LEU A 111 3.94 28.74 -10.93
C LEU A 111 4.30 29.32 -9.57
N LEU A 112 4.50 30.63 -9.48
CA LEU A 112 4.73 31.31 -8.20
C LEU A 112 3.51 31.20 -7.28
N GLY A 113 2.30 31.33 -7.82
CA GLY A 113 1.05 31.13 -7.08
C GLY A 113 0.88 29.72 -6.51
N VAL A 114 1.48 28.70 -7.13
CA VAL A 114 1.51 27.33 -6.63
C VAL A 114 2.69 27.09 -5.68
N ALA A 115 3.87 27.62 -5.98
CA ALA A 115 5.09 27.35 -5.22
C ALA A 115 5.02 27.85 -3.76
N ILE A 116 4.41 29.03 -3.52
CA ILE A 116 4.31 29.61 -2.19
C ILE A 116 3.48 28.73 -1.23
N PRO A 117 2.23 28.33 -1.54
CA PRO A 117 1.45 27.45 -0.68
C PRO A 117 2.06 26.04 -0.59
N THR A 118 2.74 25.55 -1.64
CA THR A 118 3.47 24.28 -1.62
C THR A 118 4.56 24.27 -0.54
N ALA A 119 5.39 25.33 -0.50
CA ALA A 119 6.41 25.47 0.54
C ALA A 119 5.78 25.48 1.94
N GLY A 120 4.69 26.22 2.14
CA GLY A 120 3.95 26.23 3.41
C GLY A 120 3.44 24.86 3.82
N THR A 121 2.87 24.08 2.88
CA THR A 121 2.39 22.72 3.13
C THR A 121 3.53 21.75 3.49
N ILE A 122 4.68 21.84 2.79
CA ILE A 122 5.85 21.02 3.09
C ILE A 122 6.32 21.23 4.53
N PHE A 123 6.44 22.49 4.98
CA PHE A 123 6.84 22.77 6.36
C PHE A 123 5.82 22.27 7.40
N LYS A 124 4.53 22.34 7.12
CA LYS A 124 3.49 21.80 8.01
C LYS A 124 3.55 20.28 8.10
N LEU A 125 3.69 19.58 6.96
CA LEU A 125 3.79 18.10 6.92
C LEU A 125 5.09 17.59 7.54
N ALA A 126 6.17 18.38 7.52
CA ALA A 126 7.46 18.03 8.12
C ALA A 126 7.50 18.23 9.65
N LYS A 127 6.48 18.85 10.24
CA LYS A 127 6.44 19.10 11.69
C LYS A 127 6.23 17.78 12.45
N THR A 128 7.10 17.49 13.42
CA THR A 128 7.09 16.27 14.24
C THR A 128 7.05 16.54 15.75
N SER A 129 7.05 17.82 16.16
CA SER A 129 7.17 18.20 17.58
C SER A 129 5.89 18.00 18.41
N ASP A 130 4.78 17.63 17.76
CA ASP A 130 3.47 17.43 18.40
C ASP A 130 2.95 16.00 18.16
N THR A 131 3.85 15.05 17.94
CA THR A 131 3.48 13.63 17.80
C THR A 131 3.27 12.99 19.17
N GLU A 132 2.26 12.12 19.22
CA GLU A 132 1.73 11.49 20.44
C GLU A 132 2.13 10.02 20.55
N MET A 133 2.52 9.40 19.43
CA MET A 133 2.94 8.01 19.35
C MET A 133 4.09 7.87 18.36
N THR A 134 4.96 6.88 18.55
CA THR A 134 6.04 6.56 17.60
C THR A 134 5.97 5.10 17.21
N ILE A 135 6.09 4.81 15.89
CA ILE A 135 6.11 3.46 15.34
C ILE A 135 7.27 3.36 14.35
N ASN A 136 8.09 2.32 14.47
CA ASN A 136 9.12 2.02 13.50
C ASN A 136 8.53 1.25 12.32
N VAL A 137 8.82 1.69 11.10
CA VAL A 137 8.36 1.06 9.86
C VAL A 137 9.57 0.61 9.07
N THR A 138 9.69 -0.68 8.84
CA THR A 138 10.83 -1.24 8.13
C THR A 138 10.37 -1.94 6.86
N GLY A 139 10.84 -1.43 5.69
CA GLY A 139 10.65 -2.09 4.41
C GLY A 139 11.63 -3.25 4.22
N GLN A 140 11.13 -4.37 3.73
CA GLN A 140 11.93 -5.52 3.30
C GLN A 140 11.32 -6.12 2.04
N GLN A 141 12.07 -6.78 1.22
CA GLN A 141 11.57 -7.45 0.00
C GLN A 141 10.74 -8.68 0.37
N TRP A 142 9.41 -8.68 0.27
CA TRP A 142 8.51 -7.60 -0.21
C TRP A 142 7.33 -7.48 0.75
N TRP A 143 7.56 -6.90 1.92
CA TRP A 143 6.60 -6.71 2.99
C TRP A 143 7.04 -5.56 3.90
N TRP A 144 6.13 -5.10 4.79
CA TRP A 144 6.39 -4.04 5.75
C TRP A 144 6.26 -4.59 7.17
N GLU A 145 7.25 -4.30 8.00
CA GLU A 145 7.25 -4.56 9.42
C GLU A 145 6.88 -3.29 10.17
N TYR A 146 6.08 -3.46 11.20
CA TYR A 146 5.71 -2.41 12.15
C TYR A 146 6.13 -2.84 13.53
N ASP A 147 6.97 -2.03 14.18
CA ASP A 147 7.44 -2.21 15.53
C ASP A 147 6.95 -1.01 16.36
N TYR A 148 6.15 -1.30 17.39
CA TYR A 148 5.62 -0.35 18.36
C TYR A 148 6.50 -0.46 19.59
N PRO A 149 7.49 0.42 19.79
CA PRO A 149 8.43 0.32 20.89
C PRO A 149 7.73 0.59 22.23
N ALA A 150 8.09 -0.20 23.24
CA ALA A 150 7.67 0.03 24.63
C ALA A 150 8.50 1.19 25.24
N ALA A 151 8.26 2.40 24.78
CA ALA A 151 9.00 3.59 25.23
C ALA A 151 8.16 4.88 25.12
N GLY A 152 8.37 5.80 26.06
CA GLY A 152 7.75 7.12 26.07
C GLY A 152 6.23 7.07 26.01
N PRO A 153 5.58 7.92 25.20
CA PRO A 153 4.12 7.99 25.13
C PRO A 153 3.45 6.66 24.79
N ASN A 154 4.12 5.77 24.07
CA ASN A 154 3.57 4.45 23.74
C ASN A 154 3.25 3.64 25.00
N VAL A 155 4.08 3.75 26.05
CA VAL A 155 3.83 3.10 27.36
C VAL A 155 2.87 3.92 28.20
N GLU A 156 3.15 5.21 28.34
CA GLU A 156 2.46 6.09 29.30
C GLU A 156 1.00 6.31 28.94
N GLU A 157 0.71 6.43 27.64
CA GLU A 157 -0.62 6.77 27.16
C GLU A 157 -1.33 5.59 26.52
N TYR A 158 -0.61 4.70 25.80
CA TYR A 158 -1.21 3.62 25.02
C TYR A 158 -1.01 2.23 25.61
N GLY A 159 -0.36 2.11 26.77
CA GLY A 159 -0.21 0.85 27.51
C GLY A 159 0.66 -0.21 26.80
N ILE A 160 1.52 0.18 25.86
CA ILE A 160 2.43 -0.72 25.15
C ILE A 160 3.62 -1.01 26.07
N THR A 161 3.44 -1.96 26.99
CA THR A 161 4.45 -2.31 28.01
C THR A 161 5.58 -3.18 27.49
N GLU A 162 5.37 -3.88 26.37
CA GLU A 162 6.37 -4.66 25.65
C GLU A 162 6.30 -4.32 24.16
N PRO A 163 7.40 -4.46 23.39
CA PRO A 163 7.38 -4.17 21.97
C PRO A 163 6.38 -5.05 21.21
N ILE A 164 5.47 -4.42 20.45
CA ILE A 164 4.54 -5.13 19.57
C ILE A 164 5.11 -5.11 18.15
N VAL A 165 5.39 -6.29 17.59
CA VAL A 165 5.89 -6.43 16.21
C VAL A 165 4.85 -7.12 15.34
N THR A 166 4.39 -6.41 14.30
CA THR A 166 3.41 -6.94 13.35
C THR A 166 3.84 -6.64 11.89
N SER A 167 3.05 -7.05 10.92
CA SER A 167 3.37 -6.84 9.50
C SER A 167 2.14 -6.70 8.62
N GLY A 168 2.30 -5.96 7.52
CA GLY A 168 1.26 -5.79 6.51
C GLY A 168 0.18 -4.76 6.89
N GLN A 169 -0.25 -4.72 8.14
CA GLN A 169 -1.23 -3.76 8.67
C GLN A 169 -0.62 -2.90 9.78
N LEU A 170 -0.64 -1.58 9.58
CA LEU A 170 -0.34 -0.57 10.58
C LEU A 170 -1.62 -0.26 11.33
N VAL A 171 -1.68 -0.53 12.63
CA VAL A 171 -2.87 -0.22 13.46
C VAL A 171 -2.59 1.02 14.29
N ILE A 172 -3.45 2.03 14.18
CA ILE A 172 -3.32 3.31 14.90
C ILE A 172 -4.67 3.75 15.47
N PRO A 173 -4.68 4.48 16.59
CA PRO A 173 -5.92 5.09 17.09
C PRO A 173 -6.32 6.30 16.23
N GLU A 174 -7.63 6.56 16.13
CA GLU A 174 -8.17 7.73 15.46
C GLU A 174 -7.66 9.03 16.10
N ASP A 175 -7.62 10.10 15.32
CA ASP A 175 -7.24 11.47 15.72
C ASP A 175 -5.91 11.58 16.49
N THR A 176 -5.03 10.57 16.30
CA THR A 176 -3.72 10.50 16.96
C THR A 176 -2.60 10.80 15.99
N LYS A 177 -1.71 11.71 16.37
CA LYS A 177 -0.54 12.13 15.58
C LYS A 177 0.60 11.13 15.74
N VAL A 178 0.63 10.14 14.89
CA VAL A 178 1.64 9.08 14.91
C VAL A 178 2.88 9.50 14.12
N LEU A 179 4.05 9.35 14.70
CA LEU A 179 5.33 9.49 14.03
C LEU A 179 5.81 8.14 13.52
N LEU A 180 5.82 7.95 12.21
CA LEU A 180 6.43 6.79 11.58
C LEU A 180 7.92 7.07 11.33
N ARG A 181 8.77 6.18 11.83
CA ARG A 181 10.22 6.15 11.58
C ARG A 181 10.50 5.12 10.50
N VAL A 182 10.57 5.58 9.26
CA VAL A 182 10.62 4.74 8.05
C VAL A 182 12.04 4.44 7.65
N THR A 183 12.40 3.17 7.55
CA THR A 183 13.72 2.68 7.13
C THR A 183 13.60 1.40 6.29
N SER A 184 14.70 0.90 5.75
CA SER A 184 14.76 -0.36 5.01
C SER A 184 15.91 -1.23 5.49
N ARG A 185 15.73 -2.56 5.42
CA ARG A 185 16.79 -3.55 5.69
C ARG A 185 17.54 -4.00 4.44
N ASP A 186 17.05 -3.72 3.25
CA ASP A 186 17.64 -4.26 2.02
C ASP A 186 17.78 -3.24 0.90
N VAL A 187 16.77 -3.00 0.10
CA VAL A 187 16.78 -2.02 -1.00
C VAL A 187 15.92 -0.80 -0.66
N ILE A 188 15.92 0.20 -1.53
CA ILE A 188 15.01 1.33 -1.36
C ILE A 188 13.58 0.87 -1.67
N HIS A 189 12.65 1.25 -0.79
CA HIS A 189 11.20 1.17 -0.95
C HIS A 189 10.60 2.57 -0.76
N SER A 190 9.31 2.75 -0.98
CA SER A 190 8.62 3.99 -0.60
C SER A 190 7.26 3.68 0.01
N TYR A 191 7.06 4.15 1.24
CA TYR A 191 5.86 3.93 2.03
C TYR A 191 4.78 4.95 1.67
N TRP A 192 3.58 4.50 1.29
CA TRP A 192 2.51 5.41 0.89
C TRP A 192 1.11 4.84 1.13
N ILE A 193 0.32 5.55 1.93
CA ILE A 193 -1.11 5.32 2.12
C ILE A 193 -1.83 6.61 1.72
N PRO A 194 -2.32 6.70 0.47
CA PRO A 194 -2.77 7.96 -0.15
C PRO A 194 -3.83 8.74 0.62
N LYS A 195 -4.77 8.03 1.24
CA LYS A 195 -5.86 8.67 1.99
C LYS A 195 -5.42 9.29 3.32
N LEU A 196 -4.22 8.95 3.82
CA LEU A 196 -3.74 9.43 5.13
C LEU A 196 -2.60 10.44 5.01
N ASN A 197 -1.67 10.29 4.06
CA ASN A 197 -0.58 11.26 3.85
C ASN A 197 0.08 11.07 2.48
N GLY A 198 1.08 11.91 2.19
CA GLY A 198 2.07 11.74 1.13
C GLY A 198 2.99 10.54 1.37
N LYS A 199 3.90 10.29 0.43
CA LYS A 199 4.84 9.16 0.49
C LYS A 199 6.17 9.55 1.15
N LYS A 200 6.87 8.51 1.64
CA LYS A 200 8.21 8.65 2.21
C LYS A 200 9.08 7.46 1.84
N ASP A 201 10.25 7.74 1.28
CA ASP A 201 11.21 6.70 0.92
C ASP A 201 11.77 6.01 2.16
N SER A 202 11.87 4.68 2.06
CA SER A 202 12.43 3.76 3.01
C SER A 202 13.81 3.37 2.52
N VAL A 203 14.86 4.01 3.05
CA VAL A 203 16.24 3.92 2.54
C VAL A 203 17.11 3.16 3.53
N PRO A 204 17.92 2.18 3.08
CA PRO A 204 18.86 1.48 3.94
C PRO A 204 19.83 2.44 4.62
N GLY A 205 20.05 2.25 5.93
CA GLY A 205 20.96 3.07 6.73
C GLY A 205 20.46 4.49 7.03
N ARG A 206 19.23 4.83 6.67
CA ARG A 206 18.60 6.12 6.99
C ARG A 206 17.24 5.92 7.63
N VAL A 207 16.89 6.81 8.55
CA VAL A 207 15.55 6.90 9.13
C VAL A 207 14.90 8.18 8.63
N HIS A 208 13.81 8.05 7.89
CA HIS A 208 12.98 9.16 7.45
C HIS A 208 11.73 9.25 8.33
N LEU A 209 11.31 10.46 8.61
CA LEU A 209 10.13 10.73 9.44
C LEU A 209 8.92 11.00 8.58
N LEU A 210 7.80 10.33 8.88
CA LEU A 210 6.51 10.55 8.25
C LEU A 210 5.44 10.64 9.33
N ARG A 211 4.72 11.74 9.38
CA ARG A 211 3.57 11.87 10.27
C ARG A 211 2.36 11.16 9.64
N MET A 212 1.63 10.41 10.44
CA MET A 212 0.41 9.70 10.02
C MET A 212 -0.71 10.02 11.02
N GLU A 213 -1.92 10.23 10.52
CA GLU A 213 -3.09 10.50 11.34
C GLU A 213 -4.33 10.11 10.52
N GLY A 214 -5.24 9.35 11.12
CA GLY A 214 -6.53 8.98 10.53
C GLY A 214 -7.66 9.56 11.36
N SER A 215 -8.66 10.15 10.72
CA SER A 215 -9.78 10.84 11.39
C SER A 215 -11.02 9.97 11.55
N GLU A 216 -11.07 8.81 10.91
CA GLU A 216 -12.23 7.91 10.96
C GLU A 216 -11.78 6.45 11.04
N PRO A 217 -12.43 5.62 11.89
CA PRO A 217 -12.19 4.18 11.92
C PRO A 217 -12.43 3.53 10.55
N GLY A 218 -11.48 2.68 10.12
CA GLY A 218 -11.55 2.02 8.83
C GLY A 218 -10.21 1.45 8.37
N ILE A 219 -10.21 0.82 7.19
CA ILE A 219 -9.01 0.27 6.54
C ILE A 219 -8.64 1.16 5.36
N TYR A 220 -7.39 1.58 5.31
CA TYR A 220 -6.83 2.45 4.29
C TYR A 220 -5.69 1.76 3.57
N ALA A 221 -5.92 1.44 2.29
CA ALA A 221 -4.96 0.72 1.48
C ALA A 221 -3.78 1.59 1.03
N GLY A 222 -2.61 0.98 0.96
CA GLY A 222 -1.39 1.58 0.45
C GLY A 222 -0.54 0.61 -0.36
N GLN A 223 0.54 1.10 -0.94
CA GLN A 223 1.47 0.31 -1.74
C GLN A 223 2.87 0.87 -1.69
N CYS A 224 3.86 0.01 -1.94
CA CYS A 224 5.21 0.44 -2.22
C CYS A 224 5.25 1.24 -3.53
N THR A 225 5.87 2.42 -3.52
CA THR A 225 5.92 3.34 -4.66
C THR A 225 7.34 3.61 -5.17
N GLU A 226 8.33 2.81 -4.74
CA GLU A 226 9.68 2.78 -5.29
C GLU A 226 10.03 1.37 -5.75
N PHE A 227 10.51 1.22 -6.99
CA PHE A 227 10.79 -0.10 -7.56
C PHE A 227 11.81 -0.86 -6.72
N CYS A 228 11.39 -1.97 -6.15
CA CYS A 228 12.16 -2.76 -5.19
C CYS A 228 12.40 -4.23 -5.62
N GLY A 229 12.21 -4.56 -6.88
CA GLY A 229 12.50 -5.89 -7.42
C GLY A 229 11.27 -6.70 -7.83
N LEU A 230 11.40 -8.03 -7.87
CA LEU A 230 10.44 -8.96 -8.50
C LEU A 230 8.99 -8.79 -8.06
N SER A 231 8.76 -8.65 -6.77
CA SER A 231 7.41 -8.52 -6.21
C SER A 231 7.05 -7.11 -5.77
N HIS A 232 7.63 -6.10 -6.41
CA HIS A 232 7.29 -4.69 -6.13
C HIS A 232 5.78 -4.44 -6.20
N ALA A 233 5.07 -4.93 -7.20
CA ALA A 233 3.62 -4.77 -7.36
C ALA A 233 2.79 -5.50 -6.27
N TYR A 234 3.39 -6.48 -5.60
CA TYR A 234 2.80 -7.25 -4.51
C TYR A 234 3.25 -6.79 -3.12
N MET A 235 4.04 -5.72 -3.03
CA MET A 235 4.43 -5.12 -1.76
C MET A 235 3.44 -4.03 -1.39
N ARG A 236 2.40 -4.43 -0.70
CA ARG A 236 1.31 -3.58 -0.26
C ARG A 236 1.35 -3.37 1.25
N MET A 237 0.51 -2.48 1.75
CA MET A 237 0.26 -2.26 3.17
C MET A 237 -1.15 -1.74 3.36
N GLU A 238 -1.62 -1.79 4.59
CA GLU A 238 -2.85 -1.17 5.04
C GLU A 238 -2.60 -0.40 6.33
N ALA A 239 -3.28 0.72 6.52
CA ALA A 239 -3.48 1.29 7.84
C ALA A 239 -4.88 0.94 8.31
N VAL A 240 -4.97 0.50 9.55
CA VAL A 240 -6.22 0.26 10.27
C VAL A 240 -6.34 1.34 11.34
N VAL A 241 -7.33 2.19 11.20
CA VAL A 241 -7.65 3.22 12.20
C VAL A 241 -8.76 2.68 13.09
N LEU A 242 -8.53 2.67 14.40
CA LEU A 242 -9.49 2.21 15.40
C LEU A 242 -9.94 3.36 16.29
N SER A 243 -11.14 3.28 16.84
CA SER A 243 -11.50 4.14 17.97
C SER A 243 -10.49 3.95 19.10
N ARG A 244 -10.30 4.94 19.95
CA ARG A 244 -9.37 4.81 21.08
C ARG A 244 -9.68 3.57 21.94
N ALA A 245 -10.95 3.31 22.23
CA ALA A 245 -11.35 2.17 23.03
C ALA A 245 -11.05 0.81 22.37
N ASP A 246 -11.18 0.73 21.05
CA ASP A 246 -10.88 -0.49 20.31
C ASP A 246 -9.37 -0.66 20.07
N TYR A 247 -8.63 0.45 19.96
CA TYR A 247 -7.19 0.41 19.95
C TYR A 247 -6.61 -0.14 21.26
N ASP A 248 -7.14 0.28 22.40
CA ASP A 248 -6.72 -0.24 23.71
C ASP A 248 -6.98 -1.76 23.82
N LYS A 249 -8.12 -2.26 23.30
CA LYS A 249 -8.38 -3.70 23.18
C LYS A 249 -7.39 -4.39 22.24
N TRP A 250 -7.08 -3.77 21.10
CA TRP A 250 -6.08 -4.31 20.17
C TRP A 250 -4.72 -4.44 20.84
N VAL A 251 -4.26 -3.43 21.59
CA VAL A 251 -2.99 -3.48 22.34
C VAL A 251 -3.03 -4.63 23.36
N ALA A 252 -4.12 -4.76 24.13
CA ALA A 252 -4.27 -5.83 25.10
C ALA A 252 -4.15 -7.22 24.43
N ASN A 253 -4.82 -7.43 23.30
CA ASN A 253 -4.74 -8.70 22.54
C ASN A 253 -3.31 -8.97 22.04
N GLN A 254 -2.58 -7.91 21.58
CA GLN A 254 -1.22 -8.08 21.09
C GLN A 254 -0.22 -8.44 22.20
N LEU A 255 -0.53 -8.09 23.43
CA LEU A 255 0.29 -8.34 24.63
C LEU A 255 -0.14 -9.61 25.39
N GLU A 256 -1.12 -10.38 24.90
CA GLU A 256 -1.49 -11.65 25.52
C GLU A 256 -0.32 -12.63 25.49
N GLU A 257 -0.11 -13.32 26.60
CA GLU A 257 0.91 -14.35 26.72
C GLU A 257 0.61 -15.53 25.80
N TYR A 258 1.67 -16.10 25.25
CA TYR A 258 1.57 -17.27 24.40
C TYR A 258 0.96 -18.45 25.18
N THR A 259 -0.06 -19.05 24.60
CA THR A 259 -0.65 -20.30 25.11
C THR A 259 -0.41 -21.42 24.08
N ALA A 260 0.27 -22.48 24.52
CA ALA A 260 0.49 -23.65 23.68
C ALA A 260 -0.85 -24.38 23.41
N PRO A 261 -1.02 -24.96 22.21
CA PRO A 261 -2.17 -25.79 21.90
C PRO A 261 -2.34 -26.96 22.85
N GLU A 262 -3.58 -27.39 23.05
CA GLU A 262 -3.89 -28.58 23.87
C GLU A 262 -3.21 -29.84 23.28
N ALA A 263 -2.54 -30.58 24.14
CA ALA A 263 -1.80 -31.79 23.71
C ALA A 263 -2.70 -32.81 23.02
N GLY A 264 -2.24 -33.37 21.91
CA GLY A 264 -2.98 -34.37 21.11
C GLY A 264 -3.96 -33.76 20.10
N THR A 265 -4.07 -32.43 20.01
CA THR A 265 -4.87 -31.77 18.98
C THR A 265 -4.09 -31.60 17.67
N GLU A 266 -4.82 -31.35 16.59
CA GLU A 266 -4.24 -30.99 15.28
C GLU A 266 -3.35 -29.76 15.36
N ALA A 267 -3.74 -28.76 16.19
CA ALA A 267 -2.97 -27.56 16.43
C ALA A 267 -1.63 -27.84 17.12
N ALA A 268 -1.57 -28.79 18.07
CA ALA A 268 -0.31 -29.20 18.71
C ALA A 268 0.65 -29.90 17.72
N ILE A 269 0.13 -30.67 16.77
CA ILE A 269 0.92 -31.24 15.66
C ILE A 269 1.43 -30.07 14.78
N GLY A 270 0.59 -29.07 14.50
CA GLY A 270 0.92 -27.88 13.74
C GLY A 270 2.00 -27.04 14.40
N GLU A 271 1.97 -26.88 15.74
CA GLU A 271 3.03 -26.21 16.50
C GLU A 271 4.39 -26.90 16.32
N ALA A 272 4.43 -28.22 16.47
CA ALA A 272 5.67 -28.98 16.28
C ALA A 272 6.23 -28.82 14.85
N LEU A 273 5.35 -28.82 13.84
CA LEU A 273 5.71 -28.54 12.45
C LEU A 273 6.17 -27.10 12.26
N TYR A 274 5.52 -26.14 12.90
CA TYR A 274 5.92 -24.74 12.87
C TYR A 274 7.34 -24.56 13.44
N ILE A 275 7.63 -25.14 14.60
CA ILE A 275 8.96 -25.11 15.21
C ILE A 275 10.00 -25.68 14.26
N GLN A 276 9.69 -26.81 13.63
CA GLN A 276 10.63 -27.51 12.74
C GLN A 276 10.87 -26.77 11.40
N GLN A 277 9.82 -26.18 10.80
CA GLN A 277 9.85 -25.70 9.42
C GLN A 277 9.81 -24.17 9.30
N CYS A 278 9.13 -23.46 10.21
CA CYS A 278 8.77 -22.05 10.07
C CYS A 278 9.55 -21.14 11.00
N SER A 279 9.83 -21.57 12.24
CA SER A 279 10.45 -20.75 13.29
C SER A 279 11.87 -20.29 12.94
N ARG A 280 12.49 -20.95 11.97
CA ARG A 280 13.78 -20.54 11.43
C ARG A 280 13.76 -19.12 10.81
N CYS A 281 12.60 -18.69 10.30
CA CYS A 281 12.44 -17.40 9.66
C CYS A 281 11.37 -16.54 10.34
N HIS A 282 10.24 -17.15 10.72
CA HIS A 282 9.13 -16.50 11.37
C HIS A 282 9.21 -16.60 12.89
N GLN A 283 8.86 -15.54 13.57
CA GLN A 283 8.72 -15.51 15.02
C GLN A 283 7.26 -15.67 15.43
N VAL A 284 7.05 -16.42 16.52
CA VAL A 284 5.88 -16.35 17.38
C VAL A 284 6.41 -16.08 18.79
N ASN A 285 6.01 -14.99 19.42
CA ASN A 285 6.49 -14.61 20.75
C ASN A 285 6.06 -15.69 21.77
N GLY A 286 6.98 -16.00 22.69
CA GLY A 286 6.73 -16.97 23.77
C GLY A 286 6.84 -18.45 23.36
N ILE A 287 6.96 -18.78 22.06
CA ILE A 287 7.17 -20.15 21.65
C ILE A 287 8.56 -20.66 22.08
N ALA A 288 8.63 -21.90 22.53
CA ALA A 288 9.87 -22.53 23.00
C ALA A 288 10.27 -23.77 22.19
N ASN A 289 11.55 -24.07 22.16
CA ASN A 289 12.07 -25.37 21.69
C ASN A 289 11.65 -26.50 22.65
N PRO A 290 11.73 -27.77 22.23
CA PRO A 290 11.43 -28.93 23.09
C PRO A 290 12.26 -28.99 24.37
N ASP A 291 13.43 -28.33 24.42
CA ASP A 291 14.29 -28.23 25.61
C ASP A 291 13.91 -27.07 26.55
N GLY A 292 12.82 -26.34 26.24
CA GLY A 292 12.34 -25.18 27.00
C GLY A 292 13.07 -23.87 26.71
N SER A 293 14.05 -23.85 25.83
CA SER A 293 14.69 -22.59 25.39
C SER A 293 13.78 -21.81 24.46
N LEU A 294 13.63 -20.50 24.70
CA LEU A 294 12.81 -19.64 23.83
C LEU A 294 13.42 -19.52 22.43
N ILE A 295 12.58 -19.59 21.42
CA ILE A 295 12.94 -19.27 20.05
C ILE A 295 12.86 -17.74 19.91
N ILE A 296 14.00 -17.09 20.08
CA ILE A 296 14.09 -15.63 20.04
C ILE A 296 14.58 -15.13 18.68
N SER A 297 14.17 -13.90 18.34
CA SER A 297 14.69 -13.20 17.18
C SER A 297 16.17 -12.85 17.37
N ALA A 298 16.97 -13.09 16.33
CA ALA A 298 18.36 -12.64 16.27
C ALA A 298 18.54 -11.82 14.97
N PRO A 299 18.19 -10.54 14.97
CA PRO A 299 18.09 -9.70 13.77
C PRO A 299 19.43 -9.55 13.01
N ASP A 300 20.54 -9.79 13.67
CA ASP A 300 21.89 -9.68 13.08
C ASP A 300 22.32 -10.92 12.29
N GLN A 301 21.54 -12.01 12.35
CA GLN A 301 21.87 -13.26 11.65
C GLN A 301 20.96 -13.50 10.46
N TYR A 302 21.54 -13.99 9.40
CA TYR A 302 20.80 -14.38 8.20
C TYR A 302 19.97 -15.66 8.45
N LEU A 303 18.71 -15.66 8.05
CA LEU A 303 17.77 -16.80 8.19
C LEU A 303 17.58 -17.25 9.64
N VAL A 304 17.24 -16.34 10.49
CA VAL A 304 16.82 -16.63 11.87
C VAL A 304 15.41 -16.15 12.11
N SER A 305 14.84 -16.60 13.20
CA SER A 305 13.53 -16.12 13.66
C SER A 305 13.52 -14.58 13.69
N GLY A 306 12.51 -13.96 13.02
CA GLY A 306 12.43 -12.52 12.82
C GLY A 306 12.95 -12.00 11.47
N ALA A 307 13.55 -12.83 10.62
CA ALA A 307 13.90 -12.45 9.23
C ALA A 307 12.68 -12.37 8.29
N ALA A 308 11.56 -12.94 8.69
CA ALA A 308 10.27 -12.94 8.01
C ALA A 308 9.19 -12.35 8.94
N PRO A 309 7.97 -12.07 8.43
CA PRO A 309 6.90 -11.51 9.25
C PRO A 309 6.66 -12.25 10.56
N ASN A 310 6.54 -11.50 11.65
CA ASN A 310 6.12 -12.06 12.94
C ASN A 310 4.68 -12.60 12.83
N LEU A 311 4.44 -13.84 13.27
CA LEU A 311 3.17 -14.55 13.17
C LEU A 311 2.45 -14.68 14.51
N THR A 312 2.92 -14.04 15.59
CA THR A 312 2.35 -14.16 16.95
C THR A 312 0.84 -14.00 16.94
N ASN A 313 0.35 -12.91 16.35
CA ASN A 313 -1.06 -12.58 16.27
C ASN A 313 -1.52 -12.53 14.81
N LEU A 314 -1.19 -13.57 14.01
CA LEU A 314 -1.48 -13.59 12.59
C LEU A 314 -2.98 -13.45 12.31
N MET A 315 -3.83 -14.11 13.10
CA MET A 315 -5.27 -14.14 12.86
C MET A 315 -6.03 -12.91 13.39
N THR A 316 -5.32 -11.94 13.96
CA THR A 316 -5.88 -10.59 14.20
C THR A 316 -5.78 -9.71 12.95
N ARG A 317 -5.04 -10.12 11.91
CA ARG A 317 -4.86 -9.39 10.65
C ARG A 317 -5.85 -9.90 9.61
N ASN A 318 -6.23 -9.02 8.69
CA ASN A 318 -7.13 -9.38 7.59
C ASN A 318 -6.37 -9.86 6.35
N THR A 319 -5.05 -9.61 6.28
CA THR A 319 -4.21 -9.88 5.11
C THR A 319 -2.91 -10.58 5.48
N PHE A 320 -2.28 -11.21 4.48
CA PHE A 320 -0.97 -11.86 4.59
C PHE A 320 -0.09 -11.61 3.37
N ALA A 321 1.13 -12.15 3.40
CA ALA A 321 2.11 -12.05 2.31
C ALA A 321 2.42 -10.61 1.86
N GLY A 322 2.55 -9.65 2.82
CA GLY A 322 2.77 -8.23 2.53
C GLY A 322 1.51 -7.55 2.03
N ALA A 323 0.38 -7.81 2.67
CA ALA A 323 -0.96 -7.30 2.36
C ALA A 323 -1.38 -7.52 0.89
N SER A 324 -0.94 -8.65 0.31
CA SER A 324 -1.24 -8.98 -1.09
C SER A 324 -2.44 -9.88 -1.24
N TRP A 325 -2.78 -10.65 -0.22
CA TRP A 325 -3.93 -11.56 -0.18
C TRP A 325 -4.68 -11.43 1.14
N ASP A 326 -6.00 -11.63 1.04
CA ASP A 326 -6.89 -11.61 2.21
C ASP A 326 -6.81 -12.94 2.96
N LEU A 327 -6.69 -12.89 4.28
CA LEU A 327 -6.92 -14.01 5.18
C LEU A 327 -8.41 -14.32 5.32
N LEU A 328 -9.26 -13.31 5.13
CA LEU A 328 -10.71 -13.44 5.17
C LEU A 328 -11.28 -13.92 3.83
N THR A 329 -12.35 -14.70 3.88
CA THR A 329 -13.21 -14.94 2.71
C THR A 329 -13.77 -13.61 2.20
N PRO A 330 -14.16 -13.49 0.90
CA PRO A 330 -14.71 -12.24 0.38
C PRO A 330 -15.90 -11.72 1.19
N GLU A 331 -16.78 -12.60 1.65
CA GLU A 331 -17.96 -12.23 2.46
C GLU A 331 -17.55 -11.63 3.82
N CYS A 332 -16.65 -12.30 4.55
CA CYS A 332 -16.17 -11.83 5.85
C CYS A 332 -15.34 -10.55 5.71
N ARG A 333 -14.53 -10.45 4.65
CA ARG A 333 -13.80 -9.23 4.33
C ARG A 333 -14.75 -8.06 4.10
N ASP A 334 -15.75 -8.24 3.24
CA ASP A 334 -16.71 -7.17 2.91
C ASP A 334 -17.52 -6.75 4.13
N ASN A 335 -17.78 -7.68 5.06
CA ASN A 335 -18.41 -7.36 6.35
C ASN A 335 -17.54 -6.43 7.22
N VAL A 336 -16.22 -6.56 7.20
CA VAL A 336 -15.30 -5.66 7.91
C VAL A 336 -15.13 -4.34 7.15
N TRP A 337 -14.85 -4.39 5.85
CA TRP A 337 -14.55 -3.20 5.03
C TRP A 337 -15.73 -2.24 4.87
N ASN A 338 -16.95 -2.76 4.86
CA ASN A 338 -18.17 -1.96 4.71
C ASN A 338 -18.87 -1.70 6.06
N ALA A 339 -18.19 -1.94 7.18
CA ALA A 339 -18.71 -1.63 8.49
C ALA A 339 -18.89 -0.12 8.67
N SER A 340 -19.91 0.28 9.42
CA SER A 340 -20.01 1.66 9.91
C SER A 340 -18.84 1.97 10.85
N SER A 341 -18.44 3.23 10.98
CA SER A 341 -17.35 3.62 11.89
C SER A 341 -17.62 3.16 13.34
N ALA A 342 -18.90 3.05 13.73
CA ALA A 342 -19.29 2.59 15.06
C ALA A 342 -19.09 1.07 15.27
N ASP A 343 -19.29 0.26 14.21
CA ASP A 343 -19.20 -1.20 14.28
C ASP A 343 -17.84 -1.73 13.85
N PHE A 344 -17.03 -0.88 13.22
CA PHE A 344 -15.77 -1.28 12.55
C PHE A 344 -14.81 -1.96 13.52
N GLY A 345 -14.59 -1.36 14.70
CA GLY A 345 -13.65 -1.88 15.69
C GLY A 345 -14.03 -3.28 16.17
N GLU A 346 -15.30 -3.51 16.51
CA GLU A 346 -15.79 -4.84 16.92
C GLU A 346 -15.55 -5.89 15.82
N ARG A 347 -15.92 -5.57 14.57
CA ARG A 347 -15.76 -6.50 13.44
C ARG A 347 -14.29 -6.78 13.11
N TYR A 348 -13.43 -5.77 13.17
CA TYR A 348 -12.01 -5.94 12.95
C TYR A 348 -11.36 -6.79 14.05
N LEU A 349 -11.65 -6.50 15.31
CA LEU A 349 -11.10 -7.19 16.49
C LEU A 349 -11.57 -8.64 16.63
N ALA A 350 -12.68 -9.02 15.99
CA ALA A 350 -13.10 -10.42 15.92
C ALA A 350 -12.04 -11.32 15.28
N GLY A 351 -11.17 -10.74 14.42
CA GLY A 351 -10.09 -11.45 13.73
C GLY A 351 -10.61 -12.51 12.76
N VAL A 352 -9.72 -13.42 12.38
CA VAL A 352 -10.03 -14.50 11.43
C VAL A 352 -10.48 -15.74 12.20
N SER A 353 -11.74 -16.14 12.03
CA SER A 353 -12.27 -17.42 12.52
C SER A 353 -12.09 -18.52 11.46
N ALA A 354 -12.26 -19.77 11.87
CA ALA A 354 -12.18 -20.92 10.94
C ALA A 354 -13.17 -20.81 9.77
N ASP A 355 -14.39 -20.33 10.03
CA ASP A 355 -15.44 -20.14 9.01
C ASP A 355 -15.15 -18.97 8.07
N CYS A 356 -14.42 -17.98 8.55
CA CYS A 356 -14.05 -16.78 7.78
C CYS A 356 -12.67 -16.90 7.10
N LEU A 357 -11.90 -17.97 7.37
CA LEU A 357 -10.56 -18.12 6.80
C LEU A 357 -10.62 -18.42 5.29
N ASN A 358 -9.91 -17.62 4.50
CA ASN A 358 -9.66 -17.87 3.08
C ASN A 358 -8.65 -19.03 2.92
N GLN A 359 -9.15 -20.23 3.13
CA GLN A 359 -8.34 -21.45 3.06
C GLN A 359 -7.66 -21.66 1.71
N LYS A 360 -8.32 -21.23 0.62
CA LYS A 360 -7.76 -21.38 -0.73
C LYS A 360 -6.42 -20.68 -0.85
N ASP A 361 -6.39 -19.39 -0.58
CA ASP A 361 -5.19 -18.58 -0.78
C ASP A 361 -4.08 -18.93 0.22
N LEU A 362 -4.44 -19.22 1.47
CA LEU A 362 -3.47 -19.63 2.49
C LEU A 362 -2.84 -20.99 2.17
N ARG A 363 -3.62 -21.98 1.71
CA ARG A 363 -3.11 -23.29 1.27
C ARG A 363 -2.19 -23.18 0.06
N GLU A 364 -2.58 -22.40 -0.95
CA GLU A 364 -1.73 -22.14 -2.11
C GLU A 364 -0.39 -21.52 -1.70
N TRP A 365 -0.42 -20.59 -0.74
CA TRP A 365 0.77 -19.99 -0.17
C TRP A 365 1.68 -21.00 0.53
N LEU A 366 1.11 -21.82 1.40
CA LEU A 366 1.86 -22.85 2.15
C LEU A 366 2.44 -23.96 1.24
N ARG A 367 1.74 -24.31 0.16
CA ARG A 367 2.27 -25.27 -0.83
C ARG A 367 3.46 -24.71 -1.61
N ASN A 368 3.33 -23.49 -2.13
CA ASN A 368 4.35 -22.90 -2.98
C ASN A 368 4.22 -21.38 -3.02
N ALA A 369 4.76 -20.70 -2.02
CA ALA A 369 4.75 -19.26 -1.94
C ALA A 369 5.39 -18.56 -3.15
N PRO A 370 6.55 -19.01 -3.70
CA PRO A 370 7.14 -18.43 -4.89
C PRO A 370 6.28 -18.51 -6.15
N ALA A 371 5.45 -19.52 -6.31
CA ALA A 371 4.53 -19.63 -7.43
C ALA A 371 3.39 -18.60 -7.35
N LYS A 372 2.98 -18.24 -6.12
CA LYS A 372 1.92 -17.25 -5.88
C LYS A 372 2.46 -15.82 -5.89
N LYS A 373 3.65 -15.60 -5.35
CA LYS A 373 4.34 -14.31 -5.31
C LYS A 373 5.80 -14.51 -5.74
N PRO A 374 6.24 -13.96 -6.88
CA PRO A 374 7.61 -14.12 -7.36
C PRO A 374 8.64 -13.67 -6.32
N MET A 375 9.58 -14.53 -5.96
CA MET A 375 10.58 -14.27 -4.91
C MET A 375 11.94 -14.87 -5.26
N TYR A 376 13.01 -14.38 -4.60
CA TYR A 376 14.35 -14.98 -4.66
C TYR A 376 14.48 -16.09 -3.61
N ALA A 377 13.60 -17.09 -3.65
CA ALA A 377 13.45 -18.11 -2.62
C ALA A 377 13.91 -19.49 -3.13
N ASP A 378 15.18 -19.61 -3.50
CA ASP A 378 15.78 -20.90 -3.88
C ASP A 378 16.21 -21.66 -2.61
N PRO A 379 15.58 -22.81 -2.29
CA PRO A 379 15.89 -23.58 -1.09
C PRO A 379 17.35 -24.05 -1.03
N THR A 380 18.00 -24.23 -2.16
CA THR A 380 19.40 -24.67 -2.21
C THR A 380 20.39 -23.61 -1.77
N LYS A 381 19.93 -22.33 -1.73
CA LYS A 381 20.75 -21.17 -1.34
C LYS A 381 20.51 -20.71 0.09
N LEU A 382 19.65 -21.41 0.84
CA LEU A 382 19.35 -21.09 2.25
C LEU A 382 20.56 -21.08 3.16
N THR A 383 21.64 -21.78 2.81
CA THR A 383 22.83 -21.95 3.62
C THR A 383 24.04 -21.16 3.16
N THR A 384 23.95 -20.47 2.02
CA THR A 384 25.11 -19.71 1.50
C THR A 384 25.04 -18.27 1.97
N THR A 385 25.99 -17.88 2.81
CA THR A 385 26.30 -16.49 3.15
C THR A 385 26.63 -15.71 1.88
N GLY A 386 25.81 -14.74 1.52
CA GLY A 386 26.04 -13.83 0.39
C GLY A 386 25.11 -14.01 -0.82
N GLY A 387 24.21 -14.98 -0.84
CA GLY A 387 23.13 -15.05 -1.84
C GLY A 387 21.99 -14.08 -1.52
N LEU A 388 21.42 -13.45 -2.55
CA LEU A 388 20.18 -12.68 -2.43
C LEU A 388 19.00 -13.64 -2.18
N TYR A 389 18.87 -14.09 -0.93
CA TYR A 389 17.73 -14.88 -0.51
C TYR A 389 16.68 -13.93 0.09
N ARG A 390 15.56 -13.79 -0.60
CA ARG A 390 14.43 -12.95 -0.15
C ARG A 390 13.13 -13.65 -0.51
N GLY A 391 12.39 -14.05 0.51
CA GLY A 391 11.08 -14.65 0.36
C GLY A 391 10.94 -16.00 1.07
N MET A 392 9.73 -16.54 1.06
CA MET A 392 9.38 -17.83 1.63
C MET A 392 9.60 -18.93 0.57
N PRO A 393 10.40 -19.99 0.84
CA PRO A 393 10.60 -21.08 -0.11
C PRO A 393 9.38 -22.00 -0.19
N ALA A 394 9.31 -22.81 -1.25
CA ALA A 394 8.43 -23.98 -1.28
C ALA A 394 9.02 -25.04 -0.37
N LEU A 395 8.34 -25.34 0.73
CA LEU A 395 8.83 -26.25 1.77
C LEU A 395 8.51 -27.75 1.47
N GLY A 396 7.73 -28.04 0.41
CA GLY A 396 7.33 -29.38 0.07
C GLY A 396 6.37 -30.03 1.08
N LEU A 397 5.57 -29.23 1.77
CA LEU A 397 4.61 -29.69 2.78
C LEU A 397 3.53 -30.58 2.15
N THR A 398 3.18 -31.69 2.84
CA THR A 398 2.01 -32.50 2.49
C THR A 398 0.71 -31.77 2.87
N GLU A 399 -0.43 -32.23 2.33
CA GLU A 399 -1.74 -31.64 2.67
C GLU A 399 -2.07 -31.80 4.16
N ASP A 400 -1.69 -32.91 4.78
CA ASP A 400 -1.90 -33.12 6.21
C ASP A 400 -1.05 -32.17 7.05
N GLN A 401 0.21 -31.95 6.66
CA GLN A 401 1.05 -30.97 7.32
C GLN A 401 0.49 -29.53 7.17
N ILE A 402 -0.06 -29.19 5.99
CA ILE A 402 -0.72 -27.91 5.76
C ILE A 402 -1.96 -27.78 6.65
N ASN A 403 -2.76 -28.85 6.82
CA ASN A 403 -3.92 -28.85 7.72
C ASN A 403 -3.49 -28.55 9.16
N SER A 404 -2.50 -29.25 9.66
CA SER A 404 -1.99 -29.07 11.03
C SER A 404 -1.42 -27.65 11.25
N ILE A 405 -0.66 -27.13 10.28
CA ILE A 405 -0.13 -25.76 10.35
C ILE A 405 -1.28 -24.74 10.38
N ILE A 406 -2.31 -24.90 9.55
CA ILE A 406 -3.47 -23.99 9.55
C ILE A 406 -4.22 -24.08 10.88
N ALA A 407 -4.40 -25.27 11.44
CA ALA A 407 -5.02 -25.43 12.77
C ALA A 407 -4.23 -24.68 13.85
N TYR A 408 -2.91 -24.78 13.84
CA TYR A 408 -2.04 -24.04 14.75
C TYR A 408 -2.16 -22.51 14.56
N LEU A 409 -2.10 -22.04 13.30
CA LEU A 409 -2.17 -20.61 13.01
C LEU A 409 -3.52 -19.99 13.42
N LEU A 410 -4.62 -20.74 13.36
CA LEU A 410 -5.95 -20.28 13.78
C LEU A 410 -6.02 -19.98 15.29
N GLU A 411 -5.12 -20.52 16.08
CA GLU A 411 -4.99 -20.19 17.52
C GLU A 411 -4.09 -18.97 17.79
N ARG A 412 -3.54 -18.33 16.75
CA ARG A 412 -2.67 -17.14 16.84
C ARG A 412 -3.50 -15.86 16.67
N LYS A 413 -4.25 -15.50 17.71
CA LYS A 413 -5.10 -14.32 17.78
C LYS A 413 -4.57 -13.32 18.78
#